data_90eb8d2dd099ae6905836d448196af7a
#
_entry.id   90eb8d2dd099ae6905836d448196af7a
#
_cell.length_a   1.000
_cell.length_b   1.000
_cell.length_c   1.000
_cell.angle_alpha   90.00
_cell.angle_beta   90.00
_cell.angle_gamma   90.00
#
_symmetry.space_group_name_H-M   'P 1'
#
loop_
_entity.id
_entity.type
_entity.pdbx_description
1 polymer ?
#
loop_
_entity_poly.entity_id
_entity_poly.type
_entity_poly.pdbx_seq_one_letter_code
_entity_poly.pdbx_strand_id
1 'polypeptide(L)'
;MIINLLIDKLKIKVKRQRFKNLCQVGDNLNVGSIANVFKEEGGRIEIGNNCDIHATLSVKSGAVIKIGNNTTIRGFSVVGAVENITIGNCCIISNNVHIYDNNNHPTDVDIRHKMCLNGFYGDAWNWKYSSHSPIIIEDDVWIGERSTILKGVRIGRGCIVAS
;
A
#
# COMPACT_ATOMS: atom_id res chain seq x y z
N MET A 1 20.24 5.95 -25.09
CA MET A 1 18.99 6.69 -24.74
C MET A 1 17.73 5.94 -25.17
N ILE A 2 17.58 5.54 -26.44
CA ILE A 2 16.38 4.84 -26.96
C ILE A 2 16.14 3.47 -26.30
N ILE A 3 17.19 2.67 -26.11
CA ILE A 3 17.11 1.34 -25.49
C ILE A 3 16.57 1.42 -24.05
N ASN A 4 17.03 2.38 -23.25
CA ASN A 4 16.53 2.56 -21.88
C ASN A 4 15.05 2.92 -21.86
N LEU A 5 14.59 3.76 -22.80
CA LEU A 5 13.19 4.12 -22.94
C LEU A 5 12.30 2.91 -23.29
N LEU A 6 12.80 2.02 -24.16
CA LEU A 6 12.10 0.78 -24.53
C LEU A 6 12.02 -0.19 -23.35
N ILE A 7 13.12 -0.34 -22.59
CA ILE A 7 13.15 -1.16 -21.38
C ILE A 7 12.15 -0.65 -20.34
N ASP A 8 12.08 0.67 -20.12
CA ASP A 8 11.14 1.24 -19.15
C ASP A 8 9.69 1.06 -19.58
N LYS A 9 9.37 1.25 -20.87
CA LYS A 9 8.04 0.95 -21.41
C LYS A 9 7.65 -0.53 -21.21
N LEU A 10 8.58 -1.45 -21.42
CA LEU A 10 8.34 -2.88 -21.21
C LEU A 10 8.11 -3.19 -19.74
N LYS A 11 8.92 -2.63 -18.83
CA LYS A 11 8.73 -2.77 -17.37
C LYS A 11 7.36 -2.28 -16.94
N ILE A 12 6.93 -1.11 -17.39
CA ILE A 12 5.60 -0.55 -17.10
C ILE A 12 4.49 -1.49 -17.57
N LYS A 13 4.60 -2.01 -18.81
CA LYS A 13 3.62 -2.95 -19.36
C LYS A 13 3.51 -4.23 -18.52
N VAL A 14 4.64 -4.81 -18.13
CA VAL A 14 4.70 -6.01 -17.28
C VAL A 14 4.07 -5.74 -15.91
N LYS A 15 4.41 -4.63 -15.27
CA LYS A 15 3.85 -4.25 -13.97
C LYS A 15 2.35 -4.00 -14.06
N ARG A 16 1.89 -3.28 -15.07
CA ARG A 16 0.45 -3.04 -15.30
C ARG A 16 -0.32 -4.38 -15.46
N GLN A 17 0.27 -5.34 -16.20
CA GLN A 17 -0.34 -6.66 -16.34
C GLN A 17 -0.37 -7.40 -15.00
N ARG A 18 0.70 -7.32 -14.20
CA ARG A 18 0.75 -7.91 -12.87
C ARG A 18 -0.33 -7.33 -11.94
N PHE A 19 -0.52 -6.00 -11.95
CA PHE A 19 -1.61 -5.35 -11.19
C PHE A 19 -2.98 -5.87 -11.63
N LYS A 20 -3.25 -5.97 -12.94
CA LYS A 20 -4.49 -6.51 -13.47
C LYS A 20 -4.75 -7.98 -13.08
N ASN A 21 -3.69 -8.76 -12.95
CA ASN A 21 -3.81 -10.19 -12.59
C ASN A 21 -4.03 -10.41 -11.09
N LEU A 22 -3.50 -9.52 -10.24
CA LEU A 22 -3.51 -9.68 -8.79
C LEU A 22 -4.55 -8.80 -8.08
N CYS A 23 -5.03 -7.75 -8.74
CA CYS A 23 -5.97 -6.78 -8.18
C CYS A 23 -7.25 -6.74 -9.02
N GLN A 24 -8.36 -6.37 -8.38
CA GLN A 24 -9.54 -5.91 -9.10
C GLN A 24 -9.29 -4.44 -9.47
N VAL A 25 -9.25 -4.14 -10.75
CA VAL A 25 -8.92 -2.79 -11.24
C VAL A 25 -10.01 -2.25 -12.15
N GLY A 26 -10.36 -0.98 -11.95
CA GLY A 26 -11.24 -0.25 -12.84
C GLY A 26 -10.53 0.19 -14.14
N ASP A 27 -11.21 1.05 -14.87
CA ASP A 27 -10.72 1.58 -16.14
C ASP A 27 -9.59 2.60 -15.93
N ASN A 28 -8.75 2.76 -16.96
CA ASN A 28 -7.73 3.78 -17.04
C ASN A 28 -6.71 3.78 -15.88
N LEU A 29 -6.28 2.59 -15.43
CA LEU A 29 -5.21 2.46 -14.43
C LEU A 29 -3.85 2.76 -15.08
N ASN A 30 -3.12 3.75 -14.53
CA ASN A 30 -1.71 3.96 -14.77
C ASN A 30 -0.87 3.31 -13.66
N VAL A 31 0.22 2.62 -14.03
CA VAL A 31 1.13 1.96 -13.08
C VAL A 31 2.56 2.41 -13.38
N GLY A 32 3.22 2.98 -12.39
CA GLY A 32 4.59 3.45 -12.49
C GLY A 32 5.62 2.32 -12.57
N SER A 33 6.81 2.64 -13.08
CA SER A 33 7.90 1.67 -13.25
C SER A 33 8.42 1.08 -11.93
N ILE A 34 8.26 1.79 -10.83
CA ILE A 34 8.67 1.36 -9.49
C ILE A 34 7.55 0.72 -8.67
N ALA A 35 6.31 0.76 -9.16
CA ALA A 35 5.16 0.17 -8.47
C ALA A 35 5.33 -1.35 -8.29
N ASN A 36 4.87 -1.87 -7.17
CA ASN A 36 4.86 -3.31 -6.91
C ASN A 36 3.54 -3.74 -6.24
N VAL A 37 3.23 -5.02 -6.37
CA VAL A 37 2.12 -5.63 -5.66
C VAL A 37 2.57 -6.96 -5.05
N PHE A 38 2.33 -7.10 -3.74
CA PHE A 38 2.52 -8.33 -2.97
C PHE A 38 1.18 -8.72 -2.37
N LYS A 39 0.68 -9.86 -2.80
CA LYS A 39 -0.63 -10.36 -2.38
C LYS A 39 -0.50 -11.79 -1.91
N GLU A 40 -0.84 -12.03 -0.66
CA GLU A 40 -1.00 -13.38 -0.13
C GLU A 40 -2.35 -13.98 -0.57
N GLU A 41 -2.45 -15.30 -0.53
CA GLU A 41 -3.69 -16.01 -0.83
C GLU A 41 -4.82 -15.53 0.11
N GLY A 42 -6.01 -15.29 -0.45
CA GLY A 42 -7.15 -14.73 0.29
C GLY A 42 -7.12 -13.21 0.52
N GLY A 43 -5.97 -12.54 0.32
CA GLY A 43 -5.92 -11.07 0.34
C GLY A 43 -6.60 -10.44 -0.88
N ARG A 44 -7.12 -9.22 -0.76
CA ARG A 44 -7.79 -8.50 -1.84
C ARG A 44 -7.29 -7.08 -2.00
N ILE A 45 -7.12 -6.64 -3.24
CA ILE A 45 -6.81 -5.26 -3.60
C ILE A 45 -7.80 -4.81 -4.67
N GLU A 46 -8.52 -3.76 -4.37
CA GLU A 46 -9.52 -3.14 -5.24
C GLU A 46 -9.06 -1.72 -5.59
N ILE A 47 -8.97 -1.39 -6.86
CA ILE A 47 -8.53 -0.08 -7.35
C ILE A 47 -9.59 0.45 -8.31
N GLY A 48 -10.09 1.64 -8.04
CA GLY A 48 -11.10 2.29 -8.86
C GLY A 48 -10.61 2.76 -10.23
N ASN A 49 -11.43 3.59 -10.88
CA ASN A 49 -11.14 4.13 -12.19
C ASN A 49 -10.18 5.32 -12.13
N ASN A 50 -9.46 5.59 -13.22
CA ASN A 50 -8.58 6.75 -13.40
C ASN A 50 -7.51 6.90 -12.30
N CYS A 51 -6.95 5.80 -11.82
CA CYS A 51 -5.94 5.82 -10.76
C CYS A 51 -4.51 5.82 -11.31
N ASP A 52 -3.61 6.50 -10.58
CA ASP A 52 -2.17 6.57 -10.90
C ASP A 52 -1.35 6.01 -9.73
N ILE A 53 -0.88 4.75 -9.87
CA ILE A 53 -0.24 4.00 -8.78
C ILE A 53 1.25 3.78 -9.07
N HIS A 54 2.10 4.42 -8.27
CA HIS A 54 3.56 4.25 -8.28
C HIS A 54 4.07 3.55 -7.02
N ALA A 55 3.19 3.25 -6.08
CA ALA A 55 3.47 2.69 -4.76
C ALA A 55 3.63 1.17 -4.77
N THR A 56 4.12 0.65 -3.66
CA THR A 56 4.02 -0.77 -3.30
C THR A 56 2.73 -1.01 -2.53
N LEU A 57 1.89 -1.92 -3.02
CA LEU A 57 0.71 -2.41 -2.32
C LEU A 57 0.99 -3.81 -1.78
N SER A 58 0.86 -4.00 -0.48
CA SER A 58 1.10 -5.29 0.19
C SER A 58 -0.12 -5.69 1.00
N VAL A 59 -0.71 -6.84 0.70
CA VAL A 59 -1.90 -7.33 1.40
C VAL A 59 -1.69 -8.75 1.89
N LYS A 60 -1.96 -8.96 3.17
CA LYS A 60 -1.88 -10.26 3.82
C LYS A 60 -3.15 -11.09 3.61
N SER A 61 -3.10 -12.37 3.96
CA SER A 61 -4.24 -13.28 3.88
C SER A 61 -5.45 -12.74 4.66
N GLY A 62 -6.61 -12.71 4.02
CA GLY A 62 -7.86 -12.17 4.58
C GLY A 62 -7.99 -10.64 4.61
N ALA A 63 -6.89 -9.91 4.38
CA ALA A 63 -6.87 -8.45 4.40
C ALA A 63 -7.40 -7.82 3.11
N VAL A 64 -7.75 -6.55 3.19
CA VAL A 64 -8.28 -5.78 2.05
C VAL A 64 -7.62 -4.41 1.94
N ILE A 65 -7.22 -4.04 0.73
CA ILE A 65 -6.88 -2.67 0.36
C ILE A 65 -7.92 -2.20 -0.66
N LYS A 66 -8.61 -1.09 -0.37
CA LYS A 66 -9.51 -0.42 -1.31
C LYS A 66 -9.00 0.96 -1.64
N ILE A 67 -8.94 1.30 -2.92
CA ILE A 67 -8.56 2.61 -3.44
C ILE A 67 -9.69 3.09 -4.35
N GLY A 68 -10.24 4.25 -4.05
CA GLY A 68 -11.31 4.88 -4.81
C GLY A 68 -10.87 5.39 -6.19
N ASN A 69 -11.79 6.07 -6.86
CA ASN A 69 -11.55 6.61 -8.20
C ASN A 69 -10.70 7.87 -8.17
N ASN A 70 -10.01 8.19 -9.27
CA ASN A 70 -9.24 9.42 -9.47
C ASN A 70 -8.16 9.64 -8.40
N THR A 71 -7.65 8.58 -7.77
CA THR A 71 -6.69 8.64 -6.67
C THR A 71 -5.27 8.35 -7.18
N THR A 72 -4.34 9.17 -6.72
CA THR A 72 -2.91 9.06 -7.05
C THR A 72 -2.11 8.67 -5.82
N ILE A 73 -1.24 7.65 -5.96
CA ILE A 73 -0.26 7.26 -4.94
C ILE A 73 1.13 7.27 -5.58
N ARG A 74 1.96 8.22 -5.13
CA ARG A 74 3.27 8.47 -5.73
C ARG A 74 4.33 7.47 -5.28
N GLY A 75 5.51 7.58 -5.90
CA GLY A 75 6.59 6.61 -5.77
C GLY A 75 7.20 6.46 -4.38
N PHE A 76 7.79 5.29 -4.15
CA PHE A 76 8.41 4.90 -2.87
C PHE A 76 7.45 4.87 -1.69
N SER A 77 6.16 5.08 -1.92
CA SER A 77 5.12 4.91 -0.91
C SER A 77 4.74 3.44 -0.75
N VAL A 78 4.29 3.07 0.44
CA VAL A 78 3.85 1.72 0.75
C VAL A 78 2.48 1.75 1.42
N VAL A 79 1.57 0.92 0.93
CA VAL A 79 0.29 0.64 1.57
C VAL A 79 0.29 -0.83 1.96
N GLY A 80 0.32 -1.11 3.27
CA GLY A 80 0.47 -2.46 3.80
C GLY A 80 -0.66 -2.84 4.75
N ALA A 81 -1.49 -3.80 4.36
CA ALA A 81 -2.66 -4.23 5.11
C ALA A 81 -2.55 -5.66 5.64
N VAL A 82 -2.93 -5.84 6.91
CA VAL A 82 -3.23 -7.13 7.54
C VAL A 82 -4.71 -7.28 7.88
N GLU A 83 -5.46 -6.18 7.87
CA GLU A 83 -6.89 -6.14 8.14
C GLU A 83 -7.62 -5.37 7.02
N ASN A 84 -7.62 -4.03 7.07
CA ASN A 84 -8.32 -3.22 6.09
C ASN A 84 -7.76 -1.80 5.97
N ILE A 85 -7.43 -1.39 4.75
CA ILE A 85 -7.09 0.00 4.43
C ILE A 85 -8.03 0.47 3.34
N THR A 86 -8.79 1.51 3.62
CA THR A 86 -9.66 2.17 2.65
C THR A 86 -9.13 3.57 2.36
N ILE A 87 -8.93 3.86 1.08
CA ILE A 87 -8.55 5.18 0.56
C ILE A 87 -9.65 5.63 -0.38
N GLY A 88 -10.21 6.78 -0.14
CA GLY A 88 -11.33 7.35 -0.88
C GLY A 88 -11.00 7.79 -2.31
N ASN A 89 -11.92 8.55 -2.87
CA ASN A 89 -11.82 9.11 -4.22
C ASN A 89 -11.03 10.42 -4.19
N CYS A 90 -10.43 10.79 -5.32
CA CYS A 90 -9.74 12.07 -5.52
C CYS A 90 -8.64 12.36 -4.50
N CYS A 91 -8.02 11.32 -3.94
CA CYS A 91 -6.94 11.47 -2.98
C CYS A 91 -5.59 11.66 -3.68
N ILE A 92 -4.74 12.47 -3.08
CA ILE A 92 -3.35 12.68 -3.50
C ILE A 92 -2.43 12.20 -2.39
N ILE A 93 -1.72 11.10 -2.60
CA ILE A 93 -0.73 10.57 -1.67
C ILE A 93 0.65 10.78 -2.28
N SER A 94 1.46 11.62 -1.62
CA SER A 94 2.78 12.05 -2.10
C SER A 94 3.81 10.92 -2.04
N ASN A 95 5.07 11.25 -2.36
CA ASN A 95 6.16 10.26 -2.35
C ASN A 95 6.56 9.85 -0.92
N ASN A 96 7.11 8.66 -0.75
CA ASN A 96 7.66 8.16 0.51
C ASN A 96 6.64 8.13 1.67
N VAL A 97 5.35 8.00 1.37
CA VAL A 97 4.30 7.87 2.38
C VAL A 97 4.15 6.42 2.79
N HIS A 98 4.07 6.17 4.09
CA HIS A 98 3.84 4.83 4.65
C HIS A 98 2.47 4.76 5.31
N ILE A 99 1.64 3.80 4.87
CA ILE A 99 0.30 3.56 5.39
C ILE A 99 0.24 2.10 5.83
N TYR A 100 0.23 1.84 7.14
CA TYR A 100 0.17 0.51 7.70
C TYR A 100 -0.93 0.39 8.73
N ASP A 101 -1.85 -0.53 8.53
CA ASP A 101 -2.90 -0.86 9.50
C ASP A 101 -2.40 -1.74 10.66
N ASN A 102 -1.11 -1.89 10.79
CA ASN A 102 -0.45 -2.75 11.77
C ASN A 102 0.89 -2.14 12.25
N ASN A 103 1.42 -2.68 13.34
CA ASN A 103 2.69 -2.21 13.92
C ASN A 103 3.94 -2.84 13.27
N ASN A 104 3.80 -3.64 12.23
CA ASN A 104 4.84 -4.48 11.60
C ASN A 104 5.42 -5.54 12.56
N HIS A 105 5.65 -5.20 13.82
CA HIS A 105 6.27 -6.08 14.83
C HIS A 105 5.53 -5.97 16.16
N PRO A 106 5.65 -6.98 17.05
CA PRO A 106 5.13 -6.92 18.41
C PRO A 106 5.71 -5.74 19.20
N THR A 107 4.88 -5.05 19.98
CA THR A 107 5.33 -3.98 20.86
C THR A 107 5.88 -4.47 22.19
N ASP A 108 5.56 -5.71 22.57
CA ASP A 108 6.13 -6.39 23.74
C ASP A 108 7.62 -6.69 23.52
N VAL A 109 8.46 -6.33 24.52
CA VAL A 109 9.91 -6.44 24.40
C VAL A 109 10.40 -7.88 24.38
N ASP A 110 9.79 -8.75 25.19
CA ASP A 110 10.21 -10.13 25.30
C ASP A 110 9.83 -10.95 24.06
N ILE A 111 8.65 -10.65 23.50
CA ILE A 111 8.21 -11.24 22.23
C ILE A 111 9.14 -10.80 21.10
N ARG A 112 9.49 -9.51 21.01
CA ARG A 112 10.44 -9.00 20.00
C ARG A 112 11.83 -9.61 20.16
N HIS A 113 12.30 -9.74 21.40
CA HIS A 113 13.59 -10.37 21.68
C HIS A 113 13.63 -11.82 21.17
N LYS A 114 12.61 -12.62 21.50
CA LYS A 114 12.48 -14.01 21.02
C LYS A 114 12.37 -14.05 19.49
N MET A 115 11.63 -13.12 18.88
CA MET A 115 11.52 -13.01 17.42
C MET A 115 12.90 -12.85 16.77
N CYS A 116 13.76 -11.98 17.32
CA CYS A 116 15.10 -11.75 16.79
C CYS A 116 16.02 -12.99 16.96
N LEU A 117 15.89 -13.72 18.07
CA LEU A 117 16.70 -14.92 18.31
C LEU A 117 16.32 -16.11 17.43
N ASN A 118 15.07 -16.18 16.97
CA ASN A 118 14.57 -17.27 16.13
C ASN A 118 14.92 -17.14 14.63
N GLY A 119 15.86 -16.27 14.31
CA GLY A 119 16.37 -16.07 12.95
C GLY A 119 15.49 -15.16 12.09
N PHE A 120 16.09 -14.68 11.00
CA PHE A 120 15.42 -13.79 10.05
C PHE A 120 14.36 -14.54 9.24
N TYR A 121 13.23 -13.89 9.00
CA TYR A 121 12.12 -14.40 8.19
C TYR A 121 11.38 -15.61 8.77
N GLY A 122 11.56 -15.93 10.05
CA GLY A 122 10.73 -16.89 10.77
C GLY A 122 9.27 -16.46 10.87
N ASP A 123 8.37 -17.36 11.22
CA ASP A 123 6.93 -17.09 11.30
C ASP A 123 6.58 -15.90 12.20
N ALA A 124 7.35 -15.68 13.28
CA ALA A 124 7.18 -14.55 14.18
C ALA A 124 7.37 -13.16 13.53
N TRP A 125 8.01 -13.08 12.35
CA TRP A 125 8.17 -11.85 11.57
C TRP A 125 6.93 -11.51 10.74
N ASN A 126 5.93 -12.38 10.74
CA ASN A 126 4.71 -12.13 9.99
C ASN A 126 3.87 -11.02 10.66
N TRP A 127 3.44 -10.04 9.88
CA TRP A 127 2.64 -8.90 10.34
C TRP A 127 1.35 -9.31 11.06
N LYS A 128 0.78 -10.47 10.75
CA LYS A 128 -0.45 -10.98 11.42
C LYS A 128 -0.33 -11.10 12.94
N TYR A 129 0.88 -11.18 13.49
CA TYR A 129 1.13 -11.24 14.92
C TYR A 129 1.33 -9.87 15.56
N SER A 130 1.38 -8.80 14.79
CA SER A 130 1.43 -7.45 15.29
C SER A 130 0.03 -6.92 15.58
N SER A 131 -0.07 -5.99 16.52
CA SER A 131 -1.33 -5.26 16.76
C SER A 131 -1.74 -4.51 15.50
N HIS A 132 -3.00 -4.62 15.10
CA HIS A 132 -3.57 -4.00 13.91
C HIS A 132 -4.91 -3.33 14.20
N SER A 133 -5.32 -2.42 13.34
CA SER A 133 -6.63 -1.75 13.35
C SER A 133 -6.83 -1.04 12.00
N PRO A 134 -8.03 -1.08 11.42
CA PRO A 134 -8.25 -0.56 10.07
C PRO A 134 -7.93 0.92 9.94
N ILE A 135 -7.53 1.33 8.72
CA ILE A 135 -7.33 2.73 8.35
C ILE A 135 -8.40 3.15 7.37
N ILE A 136 -8.95 4.35 7.59
CA ILE A 136 -9.91 4.99 6.70
C ILE A 136 -9.40 6.37 6.30
N ILE A 137 -9.15 6.56 5.01
CA ILE A 137 -8.84 7.85 4.40
C ILE A 137 -10.03 8.19 3.51
N GLU A 138 -10.75 9.25 3.84
CA GLU A 138 -11.95 9.67 3.11
C GLU A 138 -11.59 10.36 1.78
N ASP A 139 -12.60 10.84 1.07
CA ASP A 139 -12.41 11.48 -0.23
C ASP A 139 -11.68 12.83 -0.12
N ASP A 140 -11.08 13.27 -1.23
CA ASP A 140 -10.45 14.58 -1.37
C ASP A 140 -9.28 14.85 -0.39
N VAL A 141 -8.63 13.81 0.16
CA VAL A 141 -7.52 13.93 1.12
C VAL A 141 -6.19 14.11 0.40
N TRP A 142 -5.37 15.03 0.92
CA TRP A 142 -3.97 15.16 0.52
C TRP A 142 -3.04 14.75 1.65
N ILE A 143 -2.16 13.77 1.38
CA ILE A 143 -1.11 13.33 2.29
C ILE A 143 0.24 13.79 1.74
N GLY A 144 0.92 14.63 2.51
CA GLY A 144 2.24 15.19 2.21
C GLY A 144 3.34 14.13 2.19
N GLU A 145 4.46 14.49 1.59
CA GLU A 145 5.62 13.60 1.43
C GLU A 145 6.16 13.15 2.80
N ARG A 146 6.63 11.89 2.88
CA ARG A 146 7.23 11.27 4.08
C ARG A 146 6.29 11.14 5.28
N SER A 147 5.00 11.38 5.12
CA SER A 147 4.03 11.11 6.18
C SER A 147 3.94 9.62 6.48
N THR A 148 3.65 9.29 7.73
CA THR A 148 3.34 7.92 8.15
C THR A 148 1.95 7.88 8.78
N ILE A 149 1.07 7.08 8.21
CA ILE A 149 -0.29 6.85 8.72
C ILE A 149 -0.31 5.49 9.42
N LEU A 150 -0.59 5.53 10.71
CA LEU A 150 -0.55 4.36 11.57
C LEU A 150 -1.94 3.73 11.69
N LYS A 151 -1.96 2.49 12.17
CA LYS A 151 -3.17 1.70 12.41
C LYS A 151 -4.23 2.47 13.20
N GLY A 152 -5.49 2.25 12.86
CA GLY A 152 -6.65 2.84 13.53
C GLY A 152 -6.91 4.32 13.20
N VAL A 153 -6.10 4.93 12.35
CA VAL A 153 -6.28 6.35 11.96
C VAL A 153 -7.45 6.48 10.99
N ARG A 154 -8.29 7.48 11.24
CA ARG A 154 -9.28 7.98 10.30
C ARG A 154 -8.94 9.41 9.90
N ILE A 155 -8.82 9.66 8.59
CA ILE A 155 -8.60 10.98 8.01
C ILE A 155 -9.89 11.38 7.30
N GLY A 156 -10.50 12.46 7.80
CA GLY A 156 -11.78 12.96 7.26
C GLY A 156 -11.62 13.59 5.88
N ARG A 157 -12.75 13.74 5.20
CA ARG A 157 -12.82 14.30 3.86
C ARG A 157 -12.17 15.68 3.77
N GLY A 158 -11.38 15.90 2.73
CA GLY A 158 -10.75 17.18 2.43
C GLY A 158 -9.59 17.55 3.35
N CYS A 159 -9.18 16.66 4.27
CA CYS A 159 -8.04 16.92 5.16
C CYS A 159 -6.71 16.97 4.40
N ILE A 160 -5.80 17.78 4.92
CA ILE A 160 -4.41 17.84 4.48
C ILE A 160 -3.54 17.36 5.64
N VAL A 161 -2.74 16.35 5.39
CA VAL A 161 -1.70 15.88 6.31
C VAL A 161 -0.38 16.42 5.79
N ALA A 162 0.22 17.35 6.53
CA ALA A 162 1.53 17.90 6.18
C ALA A 162 2.65 16.88 6.42
N SER A 163 3.80 17.10 5.80
CA SER A 163 5.03 16.32 5.99
C SER A 163 5.83 16.85 7.18
#